data_26511b0558aa6482f3f8c2ca2292040e
#
_entry.id   26511b0558aa6482f3f8c2ca2292040e
#
_cell.length_a   1.000
_cell.length_b   1.000
_cell.length_c   1.000
_cell.angle_alpha   90.00
_cell.angle_beta   90.00
_cell.angle_gamma   90.00
#
_symmetry.space_group_name_H-M   'P 1'
#
loop_
_entity.id
_entity.type
_entity.pdbx_description
1 polymer ?
#
loop_
_entity_poly.entity_id
_entity_poly.type
_entity_poly.pdbx_seq_one_letter_code
_entity_poly.pdbx_strand_id
1 'polypeptide(L)'
;KEDAYRKYLQRSFNYRYMYDAQTSWMRPRTTDGSWLKDLSPIGKGFNMPGFVESNAAIFTYYVPHNIKDLIHLIGGNEAFIAKLNQQFELASQDNFISKHGEHAHNWIDYENQPSLHMAHLFSHAGAPWLTQYWVRRIKKEVFGNITPFGGYNGDEDQGQMGALGVLMAI
;
A
#
# COMPACT_ATOMS: atom_id res chain seq x y z
N LYS A 1 6.69 -11.16 -31.25
CA LYS A 1 5.78 -10.36 -30.38
C LYS A 1 4.99 -11.25 -29.42
N GLU A 2 4.42 -12.37 -29.91
CA GLU A 2 3.64 -13.31 -29.10
C GLU A 2 4.45 -13.93 -27.96
N ASP A 3 5.67 -14.38 -28.21
CA ASP A 3 6.55 -14.97 -27.20
C ASP A 3 6.92 -13.97 -26.10
N ALA A 4 7.17 -12.71 -26.47
CA ALA A 4 7.41 -11.66 -25.51
C ALA A 4 6.17 -11.40 -24.65
N TYR A 5 4.98 -11.37 -25.24
CA TYR A 5 3.72 -11.23 -24.51
C TYR A 5 3.54 -12.35 -23.48
N ARG A 6 3.67 -13.61 -23.90
CA ARG A 6 3.54 -14.79 -23.01
C ARG A 6 4.55 -14.74 -21.87
N LYS A 7 5.81 -14.40 -22.17
CA LYS A 7 6.86 -14.25 -21.17
C LYS A 7 6.52 -13.19 -20.12
N TYR A 8 6.11 -12.01 -20.54
CA TYR A 8 5.80 -10.92 -19.59
C TYR A 8 4.48 -11.15 -18.88
N LEU A 9 3.47 -11.75 -19.51
CA LEU A 9 2.25 -12.18 -18.86
C LEU A 9 2.56 -13.18 -17.73
N GLN A 10 3.41 -14.17 -17.98
CA GLN A 10 3.83 -15.11 -16.94
C GLN A 10 4.56 -14.40 -15.78
N ARG A 11 5.45 -13.46 -16.10
CA ARG A 11 6.19 -12.69 -15.08
C ARG A 11 5.30 -11.77 -14.27
N SER A 12 4.18 -11.31 -14.80
CA SER A 12 3.24 -10.45 -14.07
C SER A 12 2.61 -11.14 -12.86
N PHE A 13 2.68 -12.46 -12.76
CA PHE A 13 2.25 -13.24 -11.61
C PHE A 13 3.36 -13.51 -10.57
N ASN A 14 4.58 -13.02 -10.78
CA ASN A 14 5.70 -13.32 -9.90
C ASN A 14 5.51 -12.84 -8.45
N TYR A 15 4.66 -11.82 -8.21
CA TYR A 15 4.32 -11.36 -6.85
C TYR A 15 3.76 -12.50 -5.98
N ARG A 16 3.12 -13.53 -6.56
CA ARG A 16 2.60 -14.71 -5.84
C ARG A 16 3.72 -15.47 -5.11
N TYR A 17 4.94 -15.49 -5.66
CA TYR A 17 6.10 -16.13 -5.02
C TYR A 17 6.58 -15.37 -3.79
N MET A 18 6.19 -14.11 -3.65
CA MET A 18 6.54 -13.26 -2.51
C MET A 18 5.45 -13.26 -1.44
N TYR A 19 4.26 -13.77 -1.73
CA TYR A 19 3.18 -13.83 -0.75
C TYR A 19 3.36 -15.05 0.16
N ASP A 20 3.49 -14.79 1.47
CA ASP A 20 3.56 -15.81 2.50
C ASP A 20 2.18 -15.99 3.14
N ALA A 21 1.50 -17.09 2.81
CA ALA A 21 0.15 -17.38 3.30
C ALA A 21 0.09 -17.60 4.83
N GLN A 22 1.20 -17.94 5.48
CA GLN A 22 1.24 -18.14 6.94
C GLN A 22 1.18 -16.79 7.68
N THR A 23 1.84 -15.77 7.12
CA THR A 23 1.86 -14.41 7.70
C THR A 23 0.83 -13.49 7.06
N SER A 24 0.31 -13.85 5.90
CA SER A 24 -0.57 -13.03 5.04
C SER A 24 0.06 -11.72 4.58
N TRP A 25 1.40 -11.70 4.38
CA TRP A 25 2.16 -10.56 3.92
C TRP A 25 3.05 -10.92 2.74
N MET A 26 3.36 -9.94 1.89
CA MET A 26 4.50 -10.05 0.99
C MET A 26 5.77 -10.12 1.84
N ARG A 27 6.61 -11.12 1.55
CA ARG A 27 7.80 -11.43 2.34
C ARG A 27 9.00 -11.63 1.41
N PRO A 28 10.14 -11.02 1.70
CA PRO A 28 11.35 -11.22 0.92
C PRO A 28 11.85 -12.66 1.02
N ARG A 29 12.52 -13.10 -0.04
CA ARG A 29 13.25 -14.38 -0.07
C ARG A 29 14.75 -14.13 -0.15
N THR A 30 15.50 -15.01 0.46
CA THR A 30 16.95 -15.11 0.30
C THR A 30 17.31 -15.78 -1.04
N THR A 31 18.55 -15.73 -1.43
CA THR A 31 19.04 -16.27 -2.73
C THR A 31 18.85 -17.78 -2.87
N ASP A 32 18.75 -18.51 -1.76
CA ASP A 32 18.43 -19.95 -1.74
C ASP A 32 16.92 -20.24 -1.80
N GLY A 33 16.07 -19.19 -1.90
CA GLY A 33 14.62 -19.29 -1.99
C GLY A 33 13.90 -19.39 -0.65
N SER A 34 14.61 -19.43 0.49
CA SER A 34 13.97 -19.42 1.82
C SER A 34 13.41 -18.05 2.16
N TRP A 35 12.43 -18.03 3.06
CA TRP A 35 11.88 -16.76 3.56
C TRP A 35 12.90 -16.02 4.44
N LEU A 36 12.98 -14.71 4.25
CA LEU A 36 13.69 -13.86 5.20
C LEU A 36 13.09 -14.07 6.60
N LYS A 37 13.93 -14.36 7.58
CA LYS A 37 13.50 -14.63 8.96
C LYS A 37 13.06 -13.34 9.67
N ASP A 38 12.28 -13.50 10.72
CA ASP A 38 11.89 -12.44 11.65
C ASP A 38 11.21 -11.23 11.00
N LEU A 39 10.33 -11.47 10.01
CA LEU A 39 9.57 -10.43 9.36
C LEU A 39 8.51 -9.86 10.32
N SER A 40 8.63 -8.58 10.63
CA SER A 40 7.51 -7.74 11.10
C SER A 40 6.80 -7.11 9.89
N PRO A 41 5.48 -6.90 9.90
CA PRO A 41 4.79 -6.20 8.80
C PRO A 41 5.19 -4.73 8.66
N ILE A 42 5.61 -4.09 9.75
CA ILE A 42 6.16 -2.73 9.78
C ILE A 42 7.56 -2.75 10.41
N GLY A 43 8.37 -1.76 10.12
CA GLY A 43 9.76 -1.67 10.56
C GLY A 43 10.11 -0.35 11.22
N LYS A 44 11.35 0.06 11.05
CA LYS A 44 11.88 1.36 11.50
C LYS A 44 12.77 1.95 10.39
N GLY A 45 12.85 3.28 10.36
CA GLY A 45 13.68 3.99 9.41
C GLY A 45 13.10 4.08 8.01
N PHE A 46 13.93 4.43 7.05
CA PHE A 46 13.54 4.68 5.67
C PHE A 46 13.19 3.39 4.92
N ASN A 47 14.00 2.37 5.07
CA ASN A 47 13.85 1.07 4.44
C ASN A 47 13.67 -0.03 5.48
N MET A 48 12.94 -1.06 5.09
CA MET A 48 12.89 -2.33 5.79
C MET A 48 13.66 -3.39 4.97
N PRO A 49 14.31 -4.39 5.58
CA PRO A 49 15.01 -5.43 4.83
C PRO A 49 14.14 -6.06 3.75
N GLY A 50 14.57 -5.94 2.48
CA GLY A 50 13.87 -6.41 1.30
C GLY A 50 12.75 -5.49 0.77
N PHE A 51 12.56 -4.32 1.36
CA PHE A 51 11.64 -3.28 0.90
C PHE A 51 12.37 -1.94 0.79
N VAL A 52 12.02 -1.15 -0.20
CA VAL A 52 12.58 0.19 -0.43
C VAL A 52 11.52 1.22 -0.05
N GLU A 53 11.90 2.19 0.77
CA GLU A 53 11.03 3.31 1.18
C GLU A 53 9.69 2.90 1.78
N SER A 54 9.60 1.71 2.37
CA SER A 54 8.36 1.20 2.94
C SER A 54 8.57 -0.14 3.66
N ASN A 55 7.49 -0.91 3.82
CA ASN A 55 7.42 -2.14 4.58
C ASN A 55 6.50 -3.19 3.94
N ALA A 56 6.39 -4.36 4.58
CA ALA A 56 5.55 -5.46 4.10
C ALA A 56 4.06 -5.13 4.15
N ALA A 57 3.60 -4.34 5.13
CA ALA A 57 2.20 -3.98 5.28
C ALA A 57 1.70 -3.18 4.07
N ILE A 58 2.49 -2.26 3.57
CA ILE A 58 2.16 -1.41 2.41
C ILE A 58 2.37 -2.19 1.10
N PHE A 59 3.55 -2.79 0.90
CA PHE A 59 3.86 -3.49 -0.34
C PHE A 59 3.02 -4.73 -0.61
N THR A 60 2.37 -5.30 0.40
CA THR A 60 1.39 -6.39 0.20
C THR A 60 0.26 -5.98 -0.73
N TYR A 61 -0.11 -4.72 -0.75
CA TYR A 61 -1.19 -4.21 -1.61
C TYR A 61 -0.71 -3.61 -2.93
N TYR A 62 0.62 -3.56 -3.17
CA TYR A 62 1.17 -2.96 -4.37
C TYR A 62 1.19 -3.91 -5.57
N VAL A 63 0.00 -4.37 -5.95
CA VAL A 63 -0.26 -5.22 -7.14
C VAL A 63 -1.33 -4.55 -8.01
N PRO A 64 -1.08 -3.33 -8.53
CA PRO A 64 -2.11 -2.53 -9.21
C PRO A 64 -2.61 -3.17 -10.52
N HIS A 65 -1.82 -4.01 -11.13
CA HIS A 65 -2.13 -4.68 -12.39
C HIS A 65 -3.04 -5.91 -12.24
N ASN A 66 -3.24 -6.43 -11.01
CA ASN A 66 -4.06 -7.63 -10.78
C ASN A 66 -4.68 -7.66 -9.38
N ILE A 67 -5.48 -6.65 -9.07
CA ILE A 67 -6.13 -6.49 -7.75
C ILE A 67 -7.06 -7.67 -7.45
N LYS A 68 -7.77 -8.18 -8.46
CA LYS A 68 -8.70 -9.30 -8.28
C LYS A 68 -7.99 -10.56 -7.78
N ASP A 69 -6.82 -10.85 -8.33
CA ASP A 69 -6.03 -12.00 -7.90
C ASP A 69 -5.40 -11.77 -6.52
N LEU A 70 -4.98 -10.54 -6.21
CA LEU A 70 -4.51 -10.19 -4.88
C LEU A 70 -5.60 -10.40 -3.82
N ILE A 71 -6.83 -10.00 -4.10
CA ILE A 71 -7.99 -10.24 -3.21
C ILE A 71 -8.18 -11.74 -2.98
N HIS A 72 -8.12 -12.54 -4.05
CA HIS A 72 -8.22 -14.00 -3.96
C HIS A 72 -7.07 -14.59 -3.11
N LEU A 73 -5.84 -14.13 -3.33
CA LEU A 73 -4.64 -14.58 -2.64
C LEU A 73 -4.71 -14.32 -1.11
N ILE A 74 -5.30 -13.20 -0.72
CA ILE A 74 -5.49 -12.82 0.71
C ILE A 74 -6.65 -13.61 1.38
N GLY A 75 -7.49 -14.29 0.60
CA GLY A 75 -8.58 -15.11 1.14
C GLY A 75 -9.98 -14.65 0.74
N GLY A 76 -10.10 -13.83 -0.30
CA GLY A 76 -11.37 -13.32 -0.84
C GLY A 76 -11.76 -11.97 -0.25
N ASN A 77 -12.93 -11.49 -0.70
CA ASN A 77 -13.37 -10.12 -0.43
C ASN A 77 -13.45 -9.79 1.06
N GLU A 78 -14.08 -10.65 1.85
CA GLU A 78 -14.28 -10.40 3.30
C GLU A 78 -12.94 -10.33 4.05
N ALA A 79 -12.05 -11.29 3.82
CA ALA A 79 -10.73 -11.32 4.45
C ALA A 79 -9.89 -10.12 4.03
N PHE A 80 -9.93 -9.75 2.75
CA PHE A 80 -9.24 -8.58 2.21
C PHE A 80 -9.74 -7.28 2.85
N ILE A 81 -11.07 -7.08 2.90
CA ILE A 81 -11.70 -5.91 3.51
C ILE A 81 -11.32 -5.79 4.97
N ALA A 82 -11.47 -6.88 5.73
CA ALA A 82 -11.18 -6.89 7.18
C ALA A 82 -9.70 -6.53 7.45
N LYS A 83 -8.77 -7.16 6.71
CA LYS A 83 -7.34 -6.92 6.87
C LYS A 83 -6.95 -5.48 6.50
N LEU A 84 -7.43 -5.00 5.37
CA LEU A 84 -7.12 -3.64 4.90
C LEU A 84 -7.74 -2.59 5.83
N ASN A 85 -9.00 -2.78 6.26
CA ASN A 85 -9.66 -1.85 7.17
C ASN A 85 -8.95 -1.76 8.53
N GLN A 86 -8.56 -2.89 9.10
CA GLN A 86 -7.75 -2.91 10.32
C GLN A 86 -6.46 -2.11 10.16
N GLN A 87 -5.81 -2.23 9.00
CA GLN A 87 -4.59 -1.49 8.71
C GLN A 87 -4.83 0.03 8.63
N PHE A 88 -5.96 0.44 8.03
CA PHE A 88 -6.38 1.85 8.02
C PHE A 88 -6.71 2.37 9.42
N GLU A 89 -7.36 1.58 10.25
CA GLU A 89 -7.65 1.92 11.65
C GLU A 89 -6.36 2.14 12.46
N LEU A 90 -5.37 1.27 12.31
CA LEU A 90 -4.06 1.41 12.94
C LEU A 90 -3.32 2.66 12.45
N ALA A 91 -3.25 2.86 11.13
CA ALA A 91 -2.58 4.03 10.54
C ALA A 91 -3.23 5.36 10.92
N SER A 92 -4.54 5.35 11.19
CA SER A 92 -5.28 6.55 11.60
C SER A 92 -4.87 7.09 12.97
N GLN A 93 -4.19 6.30 13.79
CA GLN A 93 -3.66 6.75 15.08
C GLN A 93 -2.46 7.68 14.91
N ASP A 94 -1.74 7.56 13.80
CA ASP A 94 -0.60 8.39 13.41
C ASP A 94 -0.94 9.32 12.24
N ASN A 95 -2.23 9.61 12.01
CA ASN A 95 -2.75 10.47 10.95
C ASN A 95 -2.29 10.06 9.52
N PHE A 96 -2.04 8.77 9.29
CA PHE A 96 -1.59 8.20 8.00
C PHE A 96 -0.27 8.76 7.47
N ILE A 97 0.61 9.25 8.34
CA ILE A 97 1.86 9.91 7.97
C ILE A 97 2.98 9.32 8.80
N SER A 98 4.10 8.96 8.16
CA SER A 98 5.37 8.70 8.82
C SER A 98 6.13 10.00 9.03
N LYS A 99 7.06 10.02 9.96
CA LYS A 99 8.07 11.09 9.98
C LYS A 99 8.96 10.95 8.76
N HIS A 100 9.35 12.06 8.17
CA HIS A 100 10.28 12.05 7.04
C HIS A 100 11.53 11.20 7.35
N GLY A 101 11.83 10.28 6.46
CA GLY A 101 12.90 9.30 6.63
C GLY A 101 12.53 8.05 7.44
N GLU A 102 11.28 7.88 7.88
CA GLU A 102 10.80 6.71 8.64
C GLU A 102 9.67 5.96 7.92
N HIS A 103 9.68 5.88 6.59
CA HIS A 103 8.60 5.30 5.78
C HIS A 103 8.28 3.82 6.09
N ALA A 104 9.22 3.10 6.71
CA ALA A 104 8.98 1.72 7.14
C ALA A 104 8.14 1.61 8.42
N HIS A 105 7.91 2.70 9.16
CA HIS A 105 7.32 2.67 10.49
C HIS A 105 5.80 2.53 10.48
N ASN A 106 5.10 3.13 9.51
CA ASN A 106 3.64 3.22 9.55
C ASN A 106 2.95 2.07 8.80
N TRP A 107 1.71 1.77 9.20
CA TRP A 107 0.83 0.80 8.53
C TRP A 107 0.39 1.28 7.15
N ILE A 108 0.18 2.57 6.97
CA ILE A 108 -0.13 3.26 5.71
C ILE A 108 0.52 4.63 5.80
N ASP A 109 1.21 5.04 4.75
CA ASP A 109 1.97 6.26 4.72
C ASP A 109 1.60 7.09 3.48
N TYR A 110 0.77 8.10 3.69
CA TYR A 110 0.39 9.03 2.62
C TYR A 110 1.43 10.12 2.37
N GLU A 111 2.60 10.03 2.98
CA GLU A 111 3.78 10.79 2.61
C GLU A 111 4.56 10.14 1.45
N ASN A 112 4.24 8.86 1.13
CA ASN A 112 4.96 8.10 0.11
C ASN A 112 4.02 7.34 -0.85
N GLN A 113 4.40 7.29 -2.13
CA GLN A 113 3.61 6.77 -3.26
C GLN A 113 3.05 5.36 -3.09
N PRO A 114 3.76 4.40 -2.49
CA PRO A 114 3.24 3.02 -2.40
C PRO A 114 1.89 2.89 -1.70
N SER A 115 1.50 3.86 -0.87
CA SER A 115 0.23 3.83 -0.13
C SER A 115 -0.93 4.51 -0.85
N LEU A 116 -0.67 5.39 -1.82
CA LEU A 116 -1.66 6.34 -2.34
C LEU A 116 -2.93 5.70 -2.93
N HIS A 117 -2.81 4.48 -3.48
CA HIS A 117 -3.93 3.75 -4.09
C HIS A 117 -4.76 2.94 -3.06
N MET A 118 -4.26 2.74 -1.84
CA MET A 118 -4.80 1.72 -0.92
C MET A 118 -6.25 1.97 -0.52
N ALA A 119 -6.67 3.23 -0.29
CA ALA A 119 -8.06 3.54 0.05
C ALA A 119 -9.06 3.19 -1.07
N HIS A 120 -8.62 3.14 -2.32
CA HIS A 120 -9.47 2.80 -3.46
C HIS A 120 -9.65 1.29 -3.64
N LEU A 121 -8.83 0.45 -2.99
CA LEU A 121 -8.89 -1.01 -3.11
C LEU A 121 -10.17 -1.61 -2.52
N PHE A 122 -10.81 -0.95 -1.56
CA PHE A 122 -12.09 -1.40 -1.01
C PHE A 122 -13.19 -1.50 -2.07
N SER A 123 -13.20 -0.58 -3.05
CA SER A 123 -14.16 -0.63 -4.16
C SER A 123 -14.01 -1.89 -4.99
N HIS A 124 -12.78 -2.36 -5.21
CA HIS A 124 -12.50 -3.60 -5.92
C HIS A 124 -12.93 -4.86 -5.16
N ALA A 125 -12.96 -4.78 -3.83
CA ALA A 125 -13.41 -5.86 -2.95
C ALA A 125 -14.92 -5.82 -2.65
N GLY A 126 -15.67 -4.88 -3.23
CA GLY A 126 -17.12 -4.76 -3.04
C GLY A 126 -17.56 -3.93 -1.83
N ALA A 127 -16.65 -3.14 -1.25
CA ALA A 127 -16.93 -2.25 -0.12
C ALA A 127 -16.70 -0.75 -0.46
N PRO A 128 -17.37 -0.18 -1.48
CA PRO A 128 -17.15 1.20 -1.91
C PRO A 128 -17.42 2.24 -0.81
N TRP A 129 -18.26 1.93 0.16
CA TRP A 129 -18.51 2.81 1.32
C TRP A 129 -17.25 3.01 2.18
N LEU A 130 -16.36 2.01 2.29
CA LEU A 130 -15.09 2.15 2.99
C LEU A 130 -14.11 3.00 2.18
N THR A 131 -14.08 2.87 0.84
CA THR A 131 -13.35 3.82 0.00
C THR A 131 -13.80 5.25 0.28
N GLN A 132 -15.11 5.52 0.26
CA GLN A 132 -15.66 6.85 0.52
C GLN A 132 -15.32 7.36 1.92
N TYR A 133 -15.38 6.51 2.92
CA TYR A 133 -15.06 6.85 4.30
C TYR A 133 -13.58 7.23 4.45
N TRP A 134 -12.67 6.36 4.02
CA TRP A 134 -11.24 6.55 4.19
C TRP A 134 -10.70 7.67 3.31
N VAL A 135 -11.13 7.80 2.06
CA VAL A 135 -10.74 8.89 1.16
C VAL A 135 -11.10 10.25 1.75
N ARG A 136 -12.32 10.41 2.27
CA ARG A 136 -12.72 11.68 2.93
C ARG A 136 -11.90 11.97 4.16
N ARG A 137 -11.60 10.96 4.96
CA ARG A 137 -10.81 11.11 6.17
C ARG A 137 -9.37 11.50 5.85
N ILE A 138 -8.72 10.80 4.92
CA ILE A 138 -7.38 11.14 4.44
C ILE A 138 -7.35 12.54 3.85
N LYS A 139 -8.32 12.88 2.99
CA LYS A 139 -8.41 14.22 2.41
C LYS A 139 -8.43 15.31 3.48
N LYS A 140 -9.17 15.09 4.55
CA LYS A 140 -9.27 16.04 5.66
C LYS A 140 -8.01 16.10 6.53
N GLU A 141 -7.42 14.95 6.83
CA GLU A 141 -6.34 14.83 7.83
C GLU A 141 -4.95 15.05 7.20
N VAL A 142 -4.76 14.63 5.95
CA VAL A 142 -3.45 14.69 5.26
C VAL A 142 -3.37 15.87 4.29
N PHE A 143 -4.47 16.19 3.59
CA PHE A 143 -4.52 17.22 2.52
C PHE A 143 -5.37 18.43 2.89
N GLY A 144 -5.65 18.62 4.17
CA GLY A 144 -6.63 19.63 4.63
C GLY A 144 -6.11 21.05 4.75
N ASN A 145 -4.80 21.27 4.72
CA ASN A 145 -4.20 22.58 4.93
C ASN A 145 -4.03 23.33 3.62
N ILE A 146 -4.52 24.57 3.56
CA ILE A 146 -4.46 25.43 2.37
C ILE A 146 -3.44 26.57 2.50
N THR A 147 -2.58 26.53 3.50
CA THR A 147 -1.53 27.54 3.67
C THR A 147 -0.30 27.22 2.78
N PRO A 148 0.56 28.21 2.51
CA PRO A 148 1.78 27.97 1.75
C PRO A 148 2.75 26.97 2.40
N PHE A 149 2.56 26.67 3.68
CA PHE A 149 3.40 25.76 4.47
C PHE A 149 2.72 24.41 4.77
N GLY A 150 1.62 24.12 4.09
CA GLY A 150 0.84 22.90 4.23
C GLY A 150 0.29 22.45 2.89
N GLY A 151 -0.77 21.66 2.91
CA GLY A 151 -1.40 21.12 1.71
C GLY A 151 -1.35 19.61 1.71
N TYR A 152 -0.18 19.03 1.58
CA TYR A 152 0.10 17.60 1.73
C TYR A 152 1.47 17.41 2.41
N ASN A 153 1.69 16.22 2.94
CA ASN A 153 2.98 15.84 3.53
C ASN A 153 3.84 15.10 2.48
N GLY A 154 5.15 15.01 2.75
CA GLY A 154 6.10 14.36 1.86
C GLY A 154 6.45 15.18 0.63
N ASP A 155 7.08 14.51 -0.33
CA ASP A 155 7.50 15.10 -1.59
C ASP A 155 6.35 15.16 -2.60
N GLU A 156 6.38 16.10 -3.52
CA GLU A 156 5.32 16.28 -4.55
C GLU A 156 5.31 15.15 -5.59
N ASP A 157 6.45 14.53 -5.85
CA ASP A 157 6.59 13.41 -6.77
C ASP A 157 6.04 13.67 -8.17
N GLN A 158 6.52 14.73 -8.77
CA GLN A 158 6.21 15.12 -10.15
C GLN A 158 4.71 15.40 -10.40
N GLY A 159 4.02 15.95 -9.41
CA GLY A 159 2.61 16.29 -9.49
C GLY A 159 1.66 15.20 -8.95
N GLN A 160 2.18 14.09 -8.46
CA GLN A 160 1.35 12.97 -8.01
C GLN A 160 0.55 13.31 -6.75
N MET A 161 1.16 13.96 -5.78
CA MET A 161 0.50 14.30 -4.52
C MET A 161 -0.59 15.36 -4.71
N GLY A 162 -0.30 16.40 -5.48
CA GLY A 162 -1.30 17.39 -5.84
C GLY A 162 -2.46 16.80 -6.64
N ALA A 163 -2.17 15.94 -7.62
CA ALA A 163 -3.19 15.24 -8.40
C ALA A 163 -4.06 14.32 -7.53
N LEU A 164 -3.49 13.59 -6.58
CA LEU A 164 -4.24 12.77 -5.62
C LEU A 164 -5.15 13.63 -4.75
N GLY A 165 -4.65 14.78 -4.26
CA GLY A 165 -5.45 15.72 -3.48
C GLY A 165 -6.68 16.22 -4.23
N VAL A 166 -6.54 16.50 -5.52
CA VAL A 166 -7.66 16.87 -6.40
C VAL A 166 -8.61 15.69 -6.61
N LEU A 167 -8.10 14.50 -6.94
CA LEU A 167 -8.91 13.30 -7.14
C LEU A 167 -9.78 12.99 -5.91
N MET A 168 -9.22 13.10 -4.71
CA MET A 168 -9.96 12.85 -3.47
C MET A 168 -10.97 13.95 -3.12
N ALA A 169 -10.95 15.09 -3.80
CA ALA A 169 -11.88 16.21 -3.57
C ALA A 169 -13.13 16.17 -4.47
N ILE A 170 -13.11 15.35 -5.53
CA ILE A 170 -14.22 15.13 -6.47
C ILE A 170 -15.14 14.02 -5.95
#